data_f164a88f958e39a337b88148507f20ff
#
_entry.id   f164a88f958e39a337b88148507f20ff
#
_cell.length_a   1.000
_cell.length_b   1.000
_cell.length_c   1.000
_cell.angle_alpha   90.00
_cell.angle_beta   90.00
_cell.angle_gamma   90.00
#
_symmetry.space_group_name_H-M   'P 1'
#
loop_
_entity.id
_entity.type
_entity.pdbx_description
1 polymer ?
#
loop_
_entity_poly.entity_id
_entity_poly.type
_entity_poly.pdbx_seq_one_letter_code
_entity_poly.pdbx_strand_id
1 'polypeptide(L)'
;MIRHSFSLLVAIFTAALFLGNSGIASAQSESSASSPVPATTSYQLTVTLAGTSTGSVTSSPAGIACAPTCTASYAAGTVLNLTATPGKGAYFAGWSGACTAPYTCKLTMDANKSVTATFNVSQTVKVLNHIIFMAQENRSLDHYFGALRSYWKANGFADRSFDGLPQFNPTSGLTPLYGPPPTNPGCDPAFPPPNDCTVDSASPNVASYHLITQCIENPSPSWNESHVDWNRINPYSATPTLDGYVWTTAHDSRNISPPYNDTNGIRDMGYYTDADLNFYYFMATQFATSDRWFSPVMTRTSSNRDYLIAATSQGYVYPIGSDSGDQALLTATTIFQKLETAGISWKIYVNTSNTACSSNPTPSCLLTLSYVQNFQWGHSIPTTYPQNITTMTQYFTDVKNGTLPAVAIIEPASAAGLDEHGSDFDQYPINIQLGANYVASLINALMNSVSWKDSAFILTFDESGGIYDHVPPQPAVSPDGIKPQDLMTNDICTTTTGPTCDFTYTGFRLPLIVISPYTRPHYVSHTVMDLTAILRFIEGRFGLTPLTKRDAAQKSMNEFFNFNSAAWLKPPTPPVQKTSGACYLNKLP
;
A
#
# COMPACT_ATOMS: atom_id res chain seq x y z
N MET A 1 41.31 27.43 14.93
CA MET A 1 42.37 27.35 15.96
C MET A 1 41.76 26.66 17.16
N ILE A 2 42.25 25.60 17.50
CA ILE A 2 42.60 24.81 18.66
C ILE A 2 42.33 23.33 18.38
N ARG A 3 43.42 22.60 18.23
CA ARG A 3 43.56 21.13 18.18
C ARG A 3 43.58 20.56 19.60
N HIS A 4 43.12 19.32 19.79
CA HIS A 4 43.75 18.28 20.64
C HIS A 4 43.08 16.95 20.24
N SER A 5 43.75 16.08 19.86
CA SER A 5 44.72 14.97 19.83
C SER A 5 44.50 13.91 20.90
N PHE A 6 44.33 12.68 20.41
CA PHE A 6 44.78 11.35 20.86
C PHE A 6 44.50 10.81 22.27
N SER A 7 43.95 9.61 22.33
CA SER A 7 44.70 8.44 22.85
C SER A 7 44.05 7.09 22.54
N LEU A 8 44.85 6.23 21.98
CA LEU A 8 44.69 4.80 21.67
C LEU A 8 44.93 4.00 22.97
N LEU A 9 44.11 3.01 23.29
CA LEU A 9 44.49 1.96 24.27
C LEU A 9 44.09 0.57 23.72
N VAL A 10 45.12 -0.20 23.42
CA VAL A 10 45.12 -1.63 23.12
C VAL A 10 45.13 -2.41 24.44
N ALA A 11 44.27 -3.39 24.62
CA ALA A 11 44.41 -4.40 25.65
C ALA A 11 44.24 -5.81 25.05
N ILE A 12 45.33 -6.51 25.04
CA ILE A 12 45.48 -7.95 24.76
C ILE A 12 45.15 -8.69 26.06
N PHE A 13 44.31 -9.75 26.01
CA PHE A 13 44.32 -10.76 27.06
C PHE A 13 44.28 -12.18 26.48
N THR A 14 45.16 -12.97 27.02
CA THR A 14 45.63 -14.31 26.70
C THR A 14 44.65 -15.41 27.15
N ALA A 15 44.74 -16.53 26.43
CA ALA A 15 44.09 -17.80 26.68
C ALA A 15 44.62 -18.49 27.97
N ALA A 16 43.73 -19.25 28.62
CA ALA A 16 44.16 -20.30 29.54
C ALA A 16 43.28 -21.56 29.33
N LEU A 17 43.97 -22.62 28.95
CA LEU A 17 43.48 -24.01 28.91
C LEU A 17 43.36 -24.54 30.36
N PHE A 18 42.29 -25.29 30.66
CA PHE A 18 42.27 -26.25 31.76
C PHE A 18 41.69 -27.60 31.26
N LEU A 19 42.56 -28.60 31.35
CA LEU A 19 42.29 -30.03 31.26
C LEU A 19 41.94 -30.58 32.66
N GLY A 20 41.00 -31.50 32.74
CA GLY A 20 40.75 -32.26 33.98
C GLY A 20 39.50 -33.17 33.85
N ASN A 21 39.64 -34.25 33.53
CA ASN A 21 39.78 -35.62 34.00
C ASN A 21 38.43 -36.37 34.34
N SER A 22 38.42 -37.58 33.90
CA SER A 22 37.41 -38.64 33.86
C SER A 22 36.76 -39.03 35.20
N GLY A 23 35.50 -39.36 35.18
CA GLY A 23 34.82 -40.12 36.22
C GLY A 23 33.71 -40.96 35.58
N ILE A 24 33.94 -42.27 35.47
CA ILE A 24 33.00 -43.27 35.02
C ILE A 24 32.08 -43.61 36.23
N ALA A 25 30.77 -43.42 36.10
CA ALA A 25 29.79 -44.00 36.97
C ALA A 25 28.73 -44.76 36.14
N SER A 26 28.76 -46.04 36.27
CA SER A 26 27.74 -46.97 35.78
C SER A 26 26.42 -46.78 36.51
N ALA A 27 25.35 -46.46 35.81
CA ALA A 27 23.99 -46.51 36.35
C ALA A 27 23.17 -47.55 35.59
N GLN A 28 22.53 -48.38 36.37
CA GLN A 28 21.67 -49.50 35.97
C GLN A 28 20.44 -49.00 35.18
N SER A 29 20.06 -49.75 34.15
CA SER A 29 18.83 -49.55 33.40
C SER A 29 17.64 -50.04 34.19
N GLU A 30 16.80 -49.10 34.67
CA GLU A 30 15.40 -49.42 35.01
C GLU A 30 14.56 -49.30 33.73
N SER A 31 13.95 -50.40 33.34
CA SER A 31 12.96 -50.46 32.26
C SER A 31 11.65 -49.83 32.77
N SER A 32 11.43 -48.57 32.43
CA SER A 32 10.13 -47.95 32.59
C SER A 32 9.23 -48.34 31.40
N ALA A 33 8.18 -49.08 31.71
CA ALA A 33 7.10 -49.37 30.76
C ALA A 33 6.47 -48.04 30.29
N SER A 34 6.62 -47.73 29.00
CA SER A 34 5.95 -46.59 28.40
C SER A 34 4.44 -46.82 28.36
N SER A 35 3.67 -46.01 29.08
CA SER A 35 2.23 -45.93 28.88
C SER A 35 1.92 -45.60 27.41
N PRO A 36 0.92 -46.22 26.79
CA PRO A 36 0.55 -45.90 25.42
C PRO A 36 0.10 -44.43 25.34
N VAL A 37 0.80 -43.64 24.54
CA VAL A 37 0.38 -42.28 24.16
C VAL A 37 -1.00 -42.39 23.51
N PRO A 38 -2.03 -41.65 23.94
CA PRO A 38 -3.34 -41.68 23.28
C PRO A 38 -3.18 -41.34 21.82
N ALA A 39 -3.74 -42.16 20.94
CA ALA A 39 -3.74 -41.89 19.50
C ALA A 39 -4.43 -40.54 19.26
N THR A 40 -3.67 -39.53 18.85
CA THR A 40 -4.23 -38.24 18.51
C THR A 40 -5.05 -38.42 17.23
N THR A 41 -6.34 -38.10 17.29
CA THR A 41 -7.22 -38.09 16.12
C THR A 41 -6.62 -37.16 15.07
N SER A 42 -6.46 -37.66 13.85
CA SER A 42 -5.98 -36.85 12.73
C SER A 42 -6.98 -36.83 11.59
N TYR A 43 -7.03 -35.73 10.88
CA TYR A 43 -7.87 -35.54 9.70
C TYR A 43 -7.05 -35.26 8.47
N GLN A 44 -7.53 -35.74 7.33
CA GLN A 44 -6.89 -35.56 6.04
C GLN A 44 -7.40 -34.30 5.35
N LEU A 45 -6.46 -33.47 4.85
CA LEU A 45 -6.73 -32.42 3.91
C LEU A 45 -6.31 -32.87 2.51
N THR A 46 -7.22 -32.73 1.53
CA THR A 46 -6.96 -32.95 0.11
C THR A 46 -7.06 -31.61 -0.63
N VAL A 47 -6.03 -31.27 -1.38
CA VAL A 47 -6.01 -30.09 -2.26
C VAL A 47 -6.11 -30.56 -3.72
N THR A 48 -7.02 -29.95 -4.47
CA THR A 48 -7.16 -30.15 -5.91
C THR A 48 -6.73 -28.87 -6.64
N LEU A 49 -5.90 -29.03 -7.67
CA LEU A 49 -5.55 -27.92 -8.57
C LEU A 49 -6.47 -28.00 -9.79
N ALA A 50 -7.14 -26.91 -10.11
CA ALA A 50 -8.12 -26.80 -11.20
C ALA A 50 -7.83 -25.56 -12.08
N GLY A 51 -8.56 -25.46 -13.20
CA GLY A 51 -8.47 -24.34 -14.14
C GLY A 51 -7.71 -24.67 -15.41
N THR A 52 -7.37 -23.64 -16.20
CA THR A 52 -6.75 -23.77 -17.52
C THR A 52 -5.24 -23.62 -17.49
N SER A 53 -4.65 -23.42 -16.31
CA SER A 53 -3.21 -23.22 -16.11
C SER A 53 -2.68 -23.96 -14.88
N THR A 54 -1.39 -23.80 -14.61
CA THR A 54 -0.68 -24.44 -13.49
C THR A 54 -0.52 -23.51 -12.31
N GLY A 55 -0.37 -24.08 -11.13
CA GLY A 55 -0.04 -23.41 -9.90
C GLY A 55 0.35 -24.41 -8.83
N SER A 56 0.65 -23.94 -7.65
CA SER A 56 0.97 -24.76 -6.49
C SER A 56 0.25 -24.26 -5.24
N VAL A 57 0.11 -25.15 -4.26
CA VAL A 57 -0.48 -24.83 -2.96
C VAL A 57 0.44 -25.34 -1.85
N THR A 58 0.71 -24.49 -0.88
CA THR A 58 1.43 -24.86 0.35
C THR A 58 0.58 -24.62 1.57
N SER A 59 0.91 -25.28 2.69
CA SER A 59 0.24 -25.08 3.98
C SER A 59 1.19 -24.61 5.06
N SER A 60 0.63 -23.84 6.01
CA SER A 60 1.26 -23.54 7.29
C SER A 60 0.26 -23.88 8.42
N PRO A 61 0.59 -24.82 9.34
CA PRO A 61 1.77 -25.70 9.39
C PRO A 61 2.00 -26.53 8.12
N ALA A 62 3.28 -26.89 7.88
CA ALA A 62 3.69 -27.65 6.72
C ALA A 62 3.01 -29.03 6.60
N GLY A 63 2.85 -29.52 5.38
CA GLY A 63 2.23 -30.82 5.07
C GLY A 63 1.72 -30.85 3.64
N ILE A 64 1.05 -29.81 3.17
CA ILE A 64 0.70 -29.64 1.76
C ILE A 64 1.83 -28.89 1.03
N ALA A 65 2.29 -29.48 -0.08
CA ALA A 65 3.18 -28.89 -1.07
C ALA A 65 2.73 -29.37 -2.46
N CYS A 66 1.52 -28.98 -2.83
CA CYS A 66 0.82 -29.41 -4.04
C CYS A 66 1.21 -28.49 -5.22
N ALA A 67 1.76 -28.97 -6.35
CA ALA A 67 2.18 -30.34 -6.62
C ALA A 67 3.67 -30.54 -6.27
N PRO A 68 4.13 -31.79 -5.86
CA PRO A 68 3.36 -33.04 -6.00
C PRO A 68 2.52 -33.45 -4.78
N THR A 69 2.81 -32.96 -3.55
CA THR A 69 2.16 -33.44 -2.32
C THR A 69 0.86 -32.69 -2.07
N CYS A 70 -0.26 -33.23 -2.59
CA CYS A 70 -1.57 -32.59 -2.52
C CYS A 70 -2.48 -33.13 -1.40
N THR A 71 -1.99 -34.07 -0.58
CA THR A 71 -2.75 -34.65 0.54
C THR A 71 -1.84 -34.74 1.76
N ALA A 72 -2.34 -34.34 2.92
CA ALA A 72 -1.63 -34.44 4.19
C ALA A 72 -2.59 -34.63 5.35
N SER A 73 -2.12 -35.34 6.41
CA SER A 73 -2.87 -35.53 7.65
C SER A 73 -2.38 -34.58 8.72
N TYR A 74 -3.32 -33.99 9.46
CA TYR A 74 -3.07 -33.05 10.56
C TYR A 74 -3.82 -33.46 11.82
N ALA A 75 -3.28 -33.18 12.97
CA ALA A 75 -3.97 -33.44 14.24
C ALA A 75 -5.31 -32.68 14.30
N ALA A 76 -6.30 -33.27 14.94
CA ALA A 76 -7.59 -32.63 15.18
C ALA A 76 -7.39 -31.24 15.84
N GLY A 77 -8.12 -30.24 15.37
CA GLY A 77 -8.02 -28.87 15.87
C GLY A 77 -6.89 -28.03 15.25
N THR A 78 -6.02 -28.61 14.41
CA THR A 78 -4.98 -27.83 13.73
C THR A 78 -5.61 -26.75 12.84
N VAL A 79 -5.17 -25.51 13.03
CA VAL A 79 -5.55 -24.38 12.13
C VAL A 79 -4.51 -24.27 11.02
N LEU A 80 -4.98 -24.31 9.79
CA LEU A 80 -4.16 -24.24 8.58
C LEU A 80 -4.42 -22.97 7.81
N ASN A 81 -3.35 -22.37 7.31
CA ASN A 81 -3.42 -21.35 6.27
C ASN A 81 -2.87 -21.97 4.96
N LEU A 82 -3.65 -21.92 3.89
CA LEU A 82 -3.22 -22.36 2.56
C LEU A 82 -2.83 -21.14 1.72
N THR A 83 -1.69 -21.27 1.05
CA THR A 83 -1.18 -20.27 0.10
C THR A 83 -1.19 -20.85 -1.31
N ALA A 84 -1.91 -20.20 -2.22
CA ALA A 84 -1.91 -20.54 -3.64
C ALA A 84 -0.88 -19.69 -4.38
N THR A 85 -0.01 -20.33 -5.17
CA THR A 85 1.01 -19.68 -6.00
C THR A 85 0.76 -20.02 -7.46
N PRO A 86 0.29 -19.06 -8.31
CA PRO A 86 0.12 -19.29 -9.74
C PRO A 86 1.44 -19.62 -10.41
N GLY A 87 1.38 -20.49 -11.43
CA GLY A 87 2.50 -20.76 -12.31
C GLY A 87 2.79 -19.61 -13.27
N LYS A 88 3.86 -19.73 -14.05
CA LYS A 88 4.24 -18.71 -15.04
C LYS A 88 3.11 -18.48 -16.04
N GLY A 89 2.67 -17.24 -16.21
CA GLY A 89 1.58 -16.88 -17.11
C GLY A 89 0.18 -17.27 -16.62
N ALA A 90 0.04 -17.63 -15.34
CA ALA A 90 -1.23 -17.96 -14.71
C ALA A 90 -1.64 -16.89 -13.69
N TYR A 91 -2.92 -16.88 -13.36
CA TYR A 91 -3.43 -16.19 -12.18
C TYR A 91 -4.24 -17.14 -11.30
N PHE A 92 -4.30 -16.85 -10.01
CA PHE A 92 -5.14 -17.59 -9.08
C PHE A 92 -6.57 -17.05 -9.18
N ALA A 93 -7.51 -17.92 -9.57
CA ALA A 93 -8.90 -17.55 -9.80
C ALA A 93 -9.76 -17.68 -8.54
N GLY A 94 -9.27 -18.35 -7.50
CA GLY A 94 -9.96 -18.47 -6.21
C GLY A 94 -9.94 -19.88 -5.62
N TRP A 95 -10.40 -19.94 -4.37
CA TRP A 95 -10.63 -21.15 -3.60
C TRP A 95 -12.07 -21.61 -3.73
N SER A 96 -12.28 -22.94 -3.59
CA SER A 96 -13.61 -23.52 -3.40
C SER A 96 -13.53 -24.79 -2.53
N GLY A 97 -14.68 -25.33 -2.13
CA GLY A 97 -14.77 -26.46 -1.20
C GLY A 97 -14.78 -25.99 0.25
N ALA A 98 -13.91 -26.54 1.09
CA ALA A 98 -13.85 -26.16 2.51
C ALA A 98 -13.36 -24.70 2.76
N CYS A 99 -12.77 -24.05 1.76
CA CYS A 99 -12.48 -22.62 1.77
C CYS A 99 -13.54 -21.89 0.94
N THR A 100 -14.28 -21.01 1.58
CA THR A 100 -15.36 -20.22 0.97
C THR A 100 -14.94 -18.78 0.65
N ALA A 101 -13.88 -18.27 1.32
CA ALA A 101 -13.32 -16.96 0.99
C ALA A 101 -12.52 -17.06 -0.33
N PRO A 102 -12.75 -16.16 -1.31
CA PRO A 102 -12.22 -16.33 -2.66
C PRO A 102 -10.68 -16.32 -2.73
N TYR A 103 -10.00 -15.60 -1.83
CA TYR A 103 -8.55 -15.39 -1.93
C TYR A 103 -7.76 -15.81 -0.69
N THR A 104 -8.42 -15.99 0.47
CA THR A 104 -7.80 -16.50 1.69
C THR A 104 -8.38 -17.87 2.02
N CYS A 105 -7.53 -18.79 2.47
CA CYS A 105 -7.98 -20.10 2.89
C CYS A 105 -7.38 -20.41 4.25
N LYS A 106 -8.14 -20.10 5.30
CA LYS A 106 -7.87 -20.49 6.68
C LYS A 106 -8.92 -21.50 7.11
N LEU A 107 -8.51 -22.67 7.57
CA LEU A 107 -9.42 -23.74 8.01
C LEU A 107 -8.91 -24.47 9.21
N THR A 108 -9.84 -24.97 10.03
CA THR A 108 -9.53 -25.83 11.19
C THR A 108 -9.80 -27.28 10.82
N MET A 109 -8.90 -28.18 11.16
CA MET A 109 -9.04 -29.63 10.90
C MET A 109 -9.93 -30.28 11.96
N ASP A 110 -11.25 -30.20 11.79
CA ASP A 110 -12.29 -30.82 12.62
C ASP A 110 -12.92 -32.06 11.95
N ALA A 111 -12.61 -32.27 10.66
CA ALA A 111 -12.99 -33.41 9.82
C ALA A 111 -12.03 -33.54 8.65
N ASN A 112 -12.16 -34.59 7.83
CA ASN A 112 -11.51 -34.63 6.53
C ASN A 112 -12.04 -33.52 5.64
N LYS A 113 -11.15 -32.78 4.99
CA LYS A 113 -11.52 -31.59 4.17
C LYS A 113 -10.95 -31.68 2.77
N SER A 114 -11.69 -31.14 1.81
CA SER A 114 -11.26 -30.95 0.43
C SER A 114 -11.32 -29.49 0.05
N VAL A 115 -10.28 -29.00 -0.60
CA VAL A 115 -10.15 -27.64 -1.09
C VAL A 115 -9.71 -27.69 -2.55
N THR A 116 -10.30 -26.84 -3.39
CA THR A 116 -9.87 -26.65 -4.76
C THR A 116 -9.26 -25.27 -4.94
N ALA A 117 -8.03 -25.24 -5.49
CA ALA A 117 -7.36 -24.03 -5.94
C ALA A 117 -7.47 -23.94 -7.47
N THR A 118 -8.09 -22.88 -7.99
CA THR A 118 -8.29 -22.71 -9.44
C THR A 118 -7.25 -21.72 -10.00
N PHE A 119 -6.51 -22.18 -11.04
CA PHE A 119 -5.52 -21.37 -11.76
C PHE A 119 -5.89 -21.28 -13.25
N ASN A 120 -5.96 -20.07 -13.81
CA ASN A 120 -6.29 -19.87 -15.22
C ASN A 120 -5.14 -19.23 -15.99
N VAL A 121 -5.05 -19.55 -17.31
CA VAL A 121 -4.10 -18.90 -18.21
C VAL A 121 -4.46 -17.43 -18.31
N SER A 122 -3.50 -16.57 -18.06
CA SER A 122 -3.49 -15.21 -18.57
C SER A 122 -2.88 -15.26 -19.97
N GLN A 123 -3.59 -14.83 -21.01
CA GLN A 123 -2.89 -14.43 -22.21
C GLN A 123 -2.11 -13.16 -21.88
N THR A 124 -0.95 -13.04 -22.43
CA THR A 124 0.22 -12.47 -21.81
C THR A 124 0.13 -10.95 -21.65
N VAL A 125 0.49 -10.46 -20.50
CA VAL A 125 0.86 -9.05 -20.21
C VAL A 125 1.79 -8.42 -21.28
N LYS A 126 2.37 -9.24 -22.16
CA LYS A 126 3.23 -8.82 -23.29
C LYS A 126 2.54 -7.93 -24.32
N VAL A 127 1.20 -7.85 -24.34
CA VAL A 127 0.47 -6.89 -25.20
C VAL A 127 0.64 -5.44 -24.73
N LEU A 128 1.02 -5.23 -23.48
CA LEU A 128 1.27 -3.89 -22.93
C LEU A 128 2.70 -3.46 -23.28
N ASN A 129 2.82 -2.46 -24.12
CA ASN A 129 4.11 -1.85 -24.47
C ASN A 129 4.47 -0.69 -23.56
N HIS A 130 3.48 -0.10 -22.88
CA HIS A 130 3.66 1.05 -22.00
C HIS A 130 2.94 0.80 -20.67
N ILE A 131 3.67 0.85 -19.56
CA ILE A 131 3.15 0.83 -18.20
C ILE A 131 3.48 2.18 -17.57
N ILE A 132 2.45 2.96 -17.28
CA ILE A 132 2.53 4.27 -16.64
C ILE A 132 1.94 4.13 -15.25
N PHE A 133 2.62 4.60 -14.23
CA PHE A 133 2.09 4.62 -12.87
C PHE A 133 2.29 5.99 -12.23
N MET A 134 1.34 6.36 -11.38
CA MET A 134 1.31 7.62 -10.65
C MET A 134 0.74 7.35 -9.26
N ALA A 135 1.42 7.85 -8.25
CA ALA A 135 0.89 7.94 -6.90
C ALA A 135 0.63 9.42 -6.59
N GLN A 136 -0.62 9.76 -6.27
CA GLN A 136 -1.01 11.03 -5.67
C GLN A 136 -0.75 10.99 -4.16
N GLU A 137 -1.10 12.02 -3.41
CA GLU A 137 -0.71 12.16 -2.01
C GLU A 137 -1.89 12.03 -1.05
N ASN A 138 -1.68 11.16 -0.06
CA ASN A 138 -2.26 11.16 1.27
C ASN A 138 -3.79 10.98 1.31
N ARG A 139 -4.33 9.86 0.76
CA ARG A 139 -5.78 9.57 0.84
C ARG A 139 -6.07 8.10 1.11
N SER A 140 -6.89 7.82 2.13
CA SER A 140 -7.36 6.47 2.41
C SER A 140 -8.46 6.02 1.42
N LEU A 141 -8.67 4.70 1.34
CA LEU A 141 -9.72 4.14 0.49
C LEU A 141 -11.12 4.60 0.92
N ASP A 142 -11.42 4.58 2.20
CA ASP A 142 -12.73 4.99 2.71
C ASP A 142 -13.00 6.47 2.47
N HIS A 143 -11.99 7.30 2.57
CA HIS A 143 -12.08 8.73 2.33
C HIS A 143 -12.52 9.05 0.89
N TYR A 144 -12.01 8.32 -0.10
CA TYR A 144 -12.28 8.58 -1.51
C TYR A 144 -13.36 7.67 -2.10
N PHE A 145 -13.32 6.38 -1.80
CA PHE A 145 -14.20 5.38 -2.42
C PHE A 145 -15.14 4.69 -1.43
N GLY A 146 -15.20 5.16 -0.17
CA GLY A 146 -16.11 4.59 0.83
C GLY A 146 -17.56 4.52 0.37
N ALA A 147 -18.01 5.47 -0.47
CA ALA A 147 -19.37 5.53 -1.00
C ALA A 147 -19.57 4.89 -2.39
N LEU A 148 -18.59 4.13 -2.92
CA LEU A 148 -18.61 3.64 -4.31
C LEU A 148 -19.82 2.74 -4.62
N ARG A 149 -20.25 1.90 -3.68
CA ARG A 149 -21.44 1.03 -3.87
C ARG A 149 -22.74 1.84 -3.94
N SER A 150 -22.83 2.97 -3.25
CA SER A 150 -23.95 3.91 -3.38
C SER A 150 -24.02 4.50 -4.79
N TYR A 151 -22.88 4.91 -5.33
CA TYR A 151 -22.77 5.38 -6.71
C TYR A 151 -23.21 4.30 -7.72
N TRP A 152 -22.79 3.05 -7.55
CA TRP A 152 -23.21 1.94 -8.41
C TRP A 152 -24.72 1.75 -8.39
N LYS A 153 -25.30 1.73 -7.19
CA LYS A 153 -26.76 1.61 -7.02
C LYS A 153 -27.52 2.74 -7.74
N ALA A 154 -27.04 3.98 -7.55
CA ALA A 154 -27.68 5.16 -8.15
C ALA A 154 -27.59 5.18 -9.69
N ASN A 155 -26.55 4.58 -10.26
CA ASN A 155 -26.26 4.59 -11.70
C ASN A 155 -26.54 3.24 -12.39
N GLY A 156 -27.17 2.28 -11.70
CA GLY A 156 -27.59 1.00 -12.29
C GLY A 156 -26.45 0.01 -12.58
N PHE A 157 -25.29 0.17 -11.94
CA PHE A 157 -24.20 -0.80 -12.04
C PHE A 157 -24.44 -2.01 -11.12
N ALA A 158 -23.94 -3.16 -11.55
CA ALA A 158 -23.98 -4.37 -10.73
C ALA A 158 -23.10 -4.22 -9.49
N ASP A 159 -23.54 -4.75 -8.35
CA ASP A 159 -22.73 -4.85 -7.16
C ASP A 159 -21.54 -5.79 -7.38
N ARG A 160 -20.36 -5.46 -6.82
CA ARG A 160 -19.11 -6.21 -6.92
C ARG A 160 -18.48 -6.51 -5.55
N SER A 161 -19.25 -6.49 -4.48
CA SER A 161 -18.75 -6.78 -3.12
C SER A 161 -17.67 -5.82 -2.62
N PHE A 162 -17.59 -4.61 -3.16
CA PHE A 162 -16.58 -3.64 -2.75
C PHE A 162 -16.72 -3.30 -1.26
N ASP A 163 -15.65 -3.42 -0.51
CA ASP A 163 -15.61 -3.17 0.93
C ASP A 163 -15.28 -1.70 1.22
N GLY A 164 -16.26 -0.84 0.97
CA GLY A 164 -16.27 0.58 1.34
C GLY A 164 -16.95 0.80 2.69
N LEU A 165 -17.30 2.04 2.99
CA LEU A 165 -17.95 2.40 4.25
C LEU A 165 -19.26 1.64 4.44
N PRO A 166 -19.49 1.01 5.61
CA PRO A 166 -20.62 0.08 5.85
C PRO A 166 -22.00 0.67 5.58
N GLN A 167 -22.20 1.97 5.81
CA GLN A 167 -23.51 2.62 5.57
C GLN A 167 -23.90 2.72 4.08
N PHE A 168 -22.98 2.47 3.16
CA PHE A 168 -23.22 2.46 1.72
C PHE A 168 -23.37 1.05 1.13
N ASN A 169 -23.18 0.03 1.94
CA ASN A 169 -23.34 -1.36 1.53
C ASN A 169 -24.85 -1.71 1.36
N PRO A 170 -25.19 -2.72 0.56
CA PRO A 170 -26.59 -3.16 0.44
C PRO A 170 -27.07 -3.83 1.73
N THR A 171 -28.37 -3.78 1.99
CA THR A 171 -29.01 -4.50 3.09
C THR A 171 -29.15 -6.00 2.81
N SER A 172 -29.11 -6.40 1.54
CA SER A 172 -29.17 -7.78 1.06
C SER A 172 -28.32 -7.89 -0.22
N GLY A 173 -27.89 -9.10 -0.57
CA GLY A 173 -27.08 -9.35 -1.76
C GLY A 173 -25.65 -9.73 -1.41
N LEU A 174 -24.65 -9.15 -2.10
CA LEU A 174 -23.25 -9.47 -1.88
C LEU A 174 -22.71 -8.81 -0.61
N THR A 175 -21.90 -9.55 0.13
CA THR A 175 -21.16 -9.04 1.30
C THR A 175 -20.03 -8.09 0.85
N PRO A 176 -19.59 -7.14 1.71
CA PRO A 176 -20.15 -6.83 3.03
C PRO A 176 -21.56 -6.23 2.95
N LEU A 177 -22.36 -6.49 3.97
CA LEU A 177 -23.73 -5.96 4.08
C LEU A 177 -23.74 -4.63 4.82
N TYR A 178 -24.89 -3.93 4.75
CA TYR A 178 -25.12 -2.68 5.45
C TYR A 178 -24.74 -2.77 6.94
N GLY A 179 -24.09 -1.74 7.43
CA GLY A 179 -23.80 -1.47 8.82
C GLY A 179 -23.99 0.02 9.14
N PRO A 180 -23.98 0.39 10.42
CA PRO A 180 -23.97 1.81 10.79
C PRO A 180 -22.69 2.49 10.28
N PRO A 181 -22.68 3.82 10.18
CA PRO A 181 -21.45 4.57 9.96
C PRO A 181 -20.41 4.19 11.02
N PRO A 182 -19.14 3.91 10.64
CA PRO A 182 -18.08 3.66 11.60
C PRO A 182 -17.86 4.90 12.47
N THR A 183 -17.42 4.66 13.71
CA THR A 183 -17.15 5.72 14.69
C THR A 183 -15.75 5.60 15.25
N ASN A 184 -15.17 6.74 15.66
CA ASN A 184 -13.90 6.81 16.36
C ASN A 184 -14.07 7.62 17.64
N PRO A 185 -13.38 7.29 18.76
CA PRO A 185 -13.48 8.07 19.98
C PRO A 185 -12.97 9.51 19.78
N GLY A 186 -13.77 10.51 20.12
CA GLY A 186 -13.39 11.92 20.10
C GLY A 186 -12.76 12.38 21.41
N CYS A 187 -12.33 13.64 21.45
CA CYS A 187 -11.80 14.26 22.67
C CYS A 187 -12.92 14.56 23.67
N ASP A 188 -12.66 14.36 24.97
CA ASP A 188 -13.57 14.79 26.04
C ASP A 188 -13.72 16.31 26.02
N PRO A 189 -14.95 16.84 25.91
CA PRO A 189 -15.21 18.28 25.96
C PRO A 189 -14.80 18.96 27.25
N ALA A 190 -14.59 18.25 28.34
CA ALA A 190 -14.09 18.79 29.59
C ALA A 190 -12.63 19.27 29.52
N PHE A 191 -11.89 18.81 28.49
CA PHE A 191 -10.50 19.18 28.22
C PHE A 191 -10.36 19.88 26.85
N PRO A 192 -10.92 21.11 26.72
CA PRO A 192 -10.79 21.85 25.46
C PRO A 192 -9.35 22.37 25.27
N PRO A 193 -8.96 22.78 24.05
CA PRO A 193 -7.68 23.46 23.84
C PRO A 193 -7.48 24.63 24.80
N PRO A 194 -6.28 24.89 25.36
CA PRO A 194 -4.99 24.32 24.94
C PRO A 194 -4.63 22.97 25.59
N ASN A 195 -5.53 22.31 26.32
CA ASN A 195 -5.25 20.97 26.83
C ASN A 195 -5.14 19.99 25.63
N ASP A 196 -4.32 18.98 25.81
CA ASP A 196 -4.25 17.88 24.83
C ASP A 196 -5.56 17.09 24.76
N CYS A 197 -5.74 16.32 23.69
CA CYS A 197 -6.92 15.49 23.52
C CYS A 197 -6.93 14.34 24.55
N THR A 198 -7.90 14.37 25.44
CA THR A 198 -8.18 13.27 26.36
C THR A 198 -9.31 12.43 25.81
N VAL A 199 -9.16 11.10 25.83
CA VAL A 199 -10.20 10.16 25.46
C VAL A 199 -10.51 9.24 26.63
N ASP A 200 -11.74 9.33 27.14
CA ASP A 200 -12.24 8.55 28.28
C ASP A 200 -13.73 8.17 28.11
N SER A 201 -14.39 7.78 29.20
CA SER A 201 -15.80 7.37 29.18
C SER A 201 -16.80 8.50 28.90
N ALA A 202 -16.38 9.77 29.01
CA ALA A 202 -17.20 10.96 28.71
C ALA A 202 -17.02 11.44 27.26
N SER A 203 -16.04 10.87 26.56
CA SER A 203 -15.71 11.25 25.17
C SER A 203 -16.83 10.86 24.21
N PRO A 204 -17.23 11.75 23.30
CA PRO A 204 -18.19 11.44 22.26
C PRO A 204 -17.59 10.52 21.19
N ASN A 205 -18.41 9.74 20.52
CA ASN A 205 -18.00 9.06 19.28
C ASN A 205 -18.21 9.98 18.09
N VAL A 206 -17.20 10.11 17.25
CA VAL A 206 -17.25 10.81 15.96
C VAL A 206 -17.58 9.80 14.88
N ALA A 207 -18.73 9.93 14.23
CA ALA A 207 -19.13 9.06 13.14
C ALA A 207 -18.58 9.57 11.80
N SER A 208 -18.39 8.67 10.83
CA SER A 208 -18.03 9.07 9.47
C SER A 208 -19.11 9.95 8.84
N TYR A 209 -18.70 11.00 8.12
CA TYR A 209 -19.60 12.00 7.54
C TYR A 209 -19.11 12.50 6.17
N HIS A 210 -19.99 13.04 5.36
CA HIS A 210 -19.64 13.62 4.07
C HIS A 210 -18.99 15.00 4.24
N LEU A 211 -17.75 15.13 3.74
CA LEU A 211 -17.05 16.42 3.69
C LEU A 211 -17.66 17.33 2.62
N ILE A 212 -18.04 18.52 3.01
CA ILE A 212 -18.59 19.53 2.10
C ILE A 212 -17.56 20.55 1.60
N THR A 213 -16.35 20.54 2.20
CA THR A 213 -15.20 21.31 1.72
C THR A 213 -14.28 20.40 0.88
N GLN A 214 -13.69 20.95 -0.16
CA GLN A 214 -12.74 20.22 -1.03
C GLN A 214 -11.29 20.37 -0.55
N CYS A 215 -11.09 20.93 0.61
CA CYS A 215 -9.81 21.11 1.27
C CYS A 215 -9.90 20.64 2.71
N ILE A 216 -8.89 19.93 3.15
CA ILE A 216 -8.72 19.57 4.57
C ILE A 216 -7.31 19.92 5.01
N GLU A 217 -7.14 20.21 6.30
CA GLU A 217 -5.83 20.27 6.90
C GLU A 217 -5.18 18.89 6.88
N ASN A 218 -3.86 18.85 6.87
CA ASN A 218 -3.10 17.63 6.71
C ASN A 218 -2.99 16.87 8.05
N PRO A 219 -3.69 15.75 8.26
CA PRO A 219 -3.39 14.86 9.37
C PRO A 219 -2.01 14.24 9.20
N SER A 220 -1.40 13.79 10.29
CA SER A 220 -0.08 13.18 10.25
C SER A 220 -0.17 11.66 10.05
N PRO A 221 0.37 11.11 8.96
CA PRO A 221 0.50 9.67 8.75
C PRO A 221 1.86 9.13 9.22
N SER A 222 2.60 9.88 10.07
CA SER A 222 3.94 9.49 10.49
C SER A 222 3.95 8.19 11.29
N TRP A 223 5.13 7.72 11.64
CA TRP A 223 5.31 6.42 12.28
C TRP A 223 4.50 6.25 13.58
N ASN A 224 4.59 7.21 14.49
CA ASN A 224 3.89 7.14 15.76
C ASN A 224 2.37 7.22 15.59
N GLU A 225 1.91 8.15 14.78
CA GLU A 225 0.49 8.40 14.51
C GLU A 225 -0.15 7.17 13.85
N SER A 226 0.46 6.62 12.81
CA SER A 226 -0.01 5.40 12.14
C SER A 226 -0.10 4.19 13.09
N HIS A 227 0.82 4.07 14.06
CA HIS A 227 0.77 3.00 15.06
C HIS A 227 -0.29 3.26 16.15
N VAL A 228 -0.56 4.51 16.49
CA VAL A 228 -1.67 4.89 17.37
C VAL A 228 -3.02 4.68 16.64
N ASP A 229 -3.11 4.99 15.34
CA ASP A 229 -4.29 4.70 14.52
C ASP A 229 -4.60 3.22 14.45
N TRP A 230 -3.55 2.38 14.37
CA TRP A 230 -3.69 0.93 14.45
C TRP A 230 -4.32 0.48 15.78
N ASN A 231 -3.80 0.98 16.91
CA ASN A 231 -4.34 0.69 18.24
C ASN A 231 -3.88 1.76 19.24
N ARG A 232 -4.79 2.66 19.59
CA ARG A 232 -4.49 3.83 20.44
C ARG A 232 -3.99 3.45 21.83
N ILE A 233 -4.55 2.41 22.42
CA ILE A 233 -4.20 2.00 23.81
C ILE A 233 -2.93 1.16 23.85
N ASN A 234 -2.70 0.34 22.83
CA ASN A 234 -1.53 -0.53 22.75
C ASN A 234 -1.02 -0.64 21.30
N PRO A 235 -0.22 0.32 20.82
CA PRO A 235 0.29 0.32 19.46
C PRO A 235 1.18 -0.90 19.13
N TYR A 236 1.61 -1.66 20.13
CA TYR A 236 2.39 -2.90 19.97
C TYR A 236 1.52 -4.15 19.83
N SER A 237 0.20 -4.03 19.95
CA SER A 237 -0.73 -5.16 19.88
C SER A 237 -0.73 -5.79 18.48
N ALA A 238 -0.88 -7.13 18.44
CA ALA A 238 -1.18 -7.83 17.18
C ALA A 238 -2.65 -7.63 16.72
N THR A 239 -3.49 -7.04 17.58
CA THR A 239 -4.92 -6.84 17.32
C THR A 239 -5.17 -5.34 17.07
N PRO A 240 -5.57 -4.94 15.87
CA PRO A 240 -5.96 -3.56 15.58
C PRO A 240 -7.30 -3.24 16.25
N THR A 241 -7.43 -2.00 16.71
CA THR A 241 -8.70 -1.43 17.18
C THR A 241 -9.19 -0.31 16.26
N LEU A 242 -8.29 0.29 15.49
CA LEU A 242 -8.55 1.40 14.57
C LEU A 242 -9.24 2.59 15.27
N ASP A 243 -8.87 2.85 16.52
CA ASP A 243 -9.51 3.82 17.40
C ASP A 243 -8.64 5.06 17.70
N GLY A 244 -7.56 5.26 16.93
CA GLY A 244 -6.61 6.33 17.13
C GLY A 244 -6.85 7.61 16.31
N TYR A 245 -7.45 7.51 15.13
CA TYR A 245 -7.47 8.55 14.09
C TYR A 245 -7.92 9.95 14.57
N VAL A 246 -9.07 10.04 15.25
CA VAL A 246 -9.55 11.32 15.77
C VAL A 246 -8.62 11.86 16.85
N TRP A 247 -8.06 10.97 17.67
CA TRP A 247 -7.11 11.36 18.72
C TRP A 247 -5.80 11.88 18.13
N THR A 248 -5.17 11.16 17.18
CA THR A 248 -3.90 11.57 16.55
C THR A 248 -4.01 12.92 15.88
N THR A 249 -5.06 13.12 15.10
CA THR A 249 -5.30 14.40 14.41
C THR A 249 -5.61 15.55 15.38
N ALA A 250 -6.36 15.29 16.45
CA ALA A 250 -6.62 16.29 17.47
C ALA A 250 -5.34 16.63 18.25
N HIS A 251 -4.55 15.61 18.61
CA HIS A 251 -3.27 15.80 19.29
C HIS A 251 -2.32 16.67 18.45
N ASP A 252 -2.10 16.31 17.20
CA ASP A 252 -1.25 17.08 16.29
C ASP A 252 -1.76 18.51 16.11
N SER A 253 -3.06 18.66 15.87
CA SER A 253 -3.68 19.97 15.66
C SER A 253 -3.50 20.91 16.86
N ARG A 254 -3.51 20.38 18.08
CA ARG A 254 -3.34 21.18 19.31
C ARG A 254 -1.89 21.49 19.62
N ASN A 255 -0.96 20.66 19.14
CA ASN A 255 0.46 20.75 19.49
C ASN A 255 1.33 21.39 18.40
N ILE A 256 0.84 21.53 17.16
CA ILE A 256 1.53 22.29 16.10
C ILE A 256 1.41 23.81 16.34
N SER A 257 2.35 24.60 15.83
CA SER A 257 2.32 26.06 15.95
C SER A 257 2.46 26.73 14.57
N PRO A 258 1.48 27.51 14.11
CA PRO A 258 0.15 27.72 14.71
C PRO A 258 -0.70 26.43 14.72
N PRO A 259 -1.65 26.29 15.65
CA PRO A 259 -2.53 25.13 15.67
C PRO A 259 -3.43 25.09 14.43
N TYR A 260 -3.79 23.87 13.98
CA TYR A 260 -4.80 23.69 12.95
C TYR A 260 -6.20 24.10 13.44
N ASN A 261 -7.12 24.36 12.50
CA ASN A 261 -8.49 24.74 12.82
C ASN A 261 -9.28 23.59 13.45
N ASP A 262 -9.06 22.36 12.99
CA ASP A 262 -9.70 21.15 13.54
C ASP A 262 -8.98 20.65 14.78
N THR A 263 -9.09 21.36 15.88
CA THR A 263 -8.52 20.96 17.17
C THR A 263 -9.20 19.74 17.82
N ASN A 264 -10.26 19.21 17.24
CA ASN A 264 -10.97 18.01 17.70
C ASN A 264 -10.74 16.79 16.80
N GLY A 265 -9.99 16.91 15.71
CA GLY A 265 -9.59 15.81 14.84
C GLY A 265 -10.74 15.17 14.05
N ILE A 266 -11.89 15.81 13.95
CA ILE A 266 -13.08 15.18 13.35
C ILE A 266 -12.98 15.02 11.84
N ARG A 267 -12.11 15.78 11.15
CA ARG A 267 -11.90 15.71 9.69
C ARG A 267 -11.46 14.34 9.22
N ASP A 268 -10.81 13.54 10.07
CA ASP A 268 -10.36 12.20 9.73
C ASP A 268 -11.50 11.23 9.42
N MET A 269 -12.66 11.48 10.03
CA MET A 269 -13.86 10.67 9.78
C MET A 269 -14.63 11.12 8.54
N GLY A 270 -14.12 12.11 7.82
CA GLY A 270 -14.73 12.64 6.61
C GLY A 270 -14.50 11.75 5.39
N TYR A 271 -15.50 11.68 4.49
CA TYR A 271 -15.38 11.02 3.18
C TYR A 271 -15.95 11.89 2.06
N TYR A 272 -15.52 11.60 0.83
CA TYR A 272 -16.05 12.20 -0.39
C TYR A 272 -16.94 11.23 -1.16
N THR A 273 -17.71 11.76 -2.11
CA THR A 273 -18.64 11.01 -2.96
C THR A 273 -18.40 11.33 -4.44
N ASP A 274 -19.20 10.75 -5.33
CA ASP A 274 -19.23 11.10 -6.75
C ASP A 274 -19.67 12.56 -7.01
N ALA A 275 -20.32 13.20 -6.04
CA ALA A 275 -20.61 14.63 -6.12
C ALA A 275 -19.35 15.49 -6.12
N ASP A 276 -18.27 15.00 -5.50
CA ASP A 276 -16.98 15.66 -5.34
C ASP A 276 -15.97 15.19 -6.39
N LEU A 277 -15.81 13.87 -6.54
CA LEU A 277 -14.78 13.19 -7.34
C LEU A 277 -15.40 12.39 -8.49
N ASN A 278 -16.28 13.03 -9.27
CA ASN A 278 -17.07 12.38 -10.30
C ASN A 278 -16.23 11.65 -11.37
N PHE A 279 -15.05 12.16 -11.70
CA PHE A 279 -14.15 11.49 -12.63
C PHE A 279 -13.60 10.18 -12.04
N TYR A 280 -13.12 10.19 -10.80
CA TYR A 280 -12.56 9.01 -10.15
C TYR A 280 -13.59 7.92 -9.94
N TYR A 281 -14.81 8.27 -9.48
CA TYR A 281 -15.91 7.31 -9.32
C TYR A 281 -16.29 6.65 -10.65
N PHE A 282 -16.35 7.44 -11.73
CA PHE A 282 -16.58 6.90 -13.08
C PHE A 282 -15.45 5.94 -13.50
N MET A 283 -14.19 6.34 -13.35
CA MET A 283 -13.05 5.55 -13.82
C MET A 283 -12.89 4.26 -13.01
N ALA A 284 -13.02 4.30 -11.69
CA ALA A 284 -13.00 3.12 -10.83
C ALA A 284 -14.13 2.13 -11.15
N THR A 285 -15.28 2.65 -11.63
CA THR A 285 -16.44 1.85 -12.01
C THR A 285 -16.30 1.26 -13.42
N GLN A 286 -15.86 2.03 -14.40
CA GLN A 286 -15.74 1.55 -15.77
C GLN A 286 -14.59 0.56 -15.94
N PHE A 287 -13.46 0.84 -15.33
CA PHE A 287 -12.26 0.01 -15.39
C PHE A 287 -12.17 -0.94 -14.18
N ALA A 288 -11.03 -0.99 -13.50
CA ALA A 288 -10.86 -1.86 -12.36
C ALA A 288 -10.30 -1.11 -11.15
N THR A 289 -10.74 -1.53 -9.98
CA THR A 289 -10.29 -1.03 -8.67
C THR A 289 -10.01 -2.19 -7.72
N SER A 290 -9.60 -1.88 -6.50
CA SER A 290 -9.40 -2.87 -5.43
C SER A 290 -9.90 -2.31 -4.10
N ASP A 291 -10.42 -3.18 -3.25
CA ASP A 291 -10.70 -2.89 -1.85
C ASP A 291 -9.68 -3.55 -0.88
N ARG A 292 -8.58 -4.05 -1.43
CA ARG A 292 -7.47 -4.66 -0.67
C ARG A 292 -6.11 -4.20 -1.21
N TRP A 293 -6.02 -2.93 -1.57
CA TRP A 293 -4.81 -2.26 -2.01
C TRP A 293 -4.29 -1.36 -0.89
N PHE A 294 -3.03 -1.52 -0.50
CA PHE A 294 -2.47 -0.93 0.70
C PHE A 294 -1.21 -0.10 0.40
N SER A 295 -0.90 0.86 1.27
CA SER A 295 0.46 1.40 1.35
C SER A 295 1.41 0.31 1.87
N PRO A 296 2.70 0.34 1.50
CA PRO A 296 3.65 -0.67 1.95
C PRO A 296 3.90 -0.70 3.46
N VAL A 297 3.91 0.44 4.12
CA VAL A 297 4.31 0.56 5.53
C VAL A 297 3.46 1.61 6.26
N MET A 298 3.33 1.45 7.59
CA MET A 298 2.62 2.36 8.49
C MET A 298 3.49 3.59 8.82
N THR A 299 3.74 4.42 7.83
CA THR A 299 4.43 5.71 7.97
C THR A 299 4.10 6.58 6.76
N ARG A 300 4.69 7.77 6.71
CA ARG A 300 4.40 8.80 5.71
C ARG A 300 5.07 8.60 4.36
N THR A 301 4.83 9.52 3.47
CA THR A 301 5.14 9.59 2.05
C THR A 301 6.48 8.99 1.64
N SER A 302 7.62 9.47 2.19
CA SER A 302 8.95 9.16 1.68
C SER A 302 9.22 7.66 1.63
N SER A 303 9.03 6.97 2.76
CA SER A 303 9.26 5.53 2.84
C SER A 303 8.33 4.73 1.92
N ASN A 304 7.05 5.09 1.84
CA ASN A 304 6.10 4.43 0.95
C ASN A 304 6.47 4.60 -0.53
N ARG A 305 7.01 5.76 -0.91
CA ARG A 305 7.53 6.01 -2.27
C ARG A 305 8.85 5.29 -2.54
N ASP A 306 9.70 5.12 -1.53
CA ASP A 306 10.90 4.30 -1.65
C ASP A 306 10.53 2.84 -1.95
N TYR A 307 9.48 2.31 -1.30
CA TYR A 307 8.93 1.00 -1.65
C TYR A 307 8.34 0.96 -3.06
N LEU A 308 7.69 2.02 -3.54
CA LEU A 308 7.18 2.11 -4.92
C LEU A 308 8.32 2.10 -5.96
N ILE A 309 9.52 2.54 -5.59
CA ILE A 309 10.68 2.66 -6.47
C ILE A 309 11.64 1.47 -6.36
N ALA A 310 11.86 0.94 -5.14
CA ALA A 310 12.87 -0.08 -4.87
C ALA A 310 12.37 -1.26 -4.02
N ALA A 311 11.08 -1.32 -3.70
CA ALA A 311 10.45 -2.30 -2.82
C ALA A 311 11.04 -2.33 -1.39
N THR A 312 11.76 -1.30 -0.96
CA THR A 312 12.32 -1.14 0.39
C THR A 312 12.69 0.31 0.66
N SER A 313 12.55 0.75 1.91
CA SER A 313 13.15 1.98 2.44
C SER A 313 14.48 1.74 3.17
N GLN A 314 15.01 0.52 3.12
CA GLN A 314 16.21 0.10 3.86
C GLN A 314 16.15 0.46 5.36
N GLY A 315 14.98 0.36 5.96
CA GLY A 315 14.76 0.64 7.38
C GLY A 315 14.40 2.09 7.71
N TYR A 316 14.37 3.01 6.76
CA TYR A 316 13.96 4.38 7.04
C TYR A 316 12.44 4.49 7.12
N VAL A 317 11.98 5.20 8.15
CA VAL A 317 10.57 5.53 8.40
C VAL A 317 10.30 7.02 8.28
N TYR A 318 11.34 7.86 8.26
CA TYR A 318 11.29 9.30 8.07
C TYR A 318 11.91 9.72 6.74
N PRO A 319 11.59 10.92 6.23
CA PRO A 319 12.18 11.46 5.01
C PRO A 319 13.69 11.67 5.15
N ILE A 320 14.44 11.31 4.12
CA ILE A 320 15.89 11.50 4.08
C ILE A 320 16.24 12.98 4.25
N GLY A 321 17.13 13.28 5.22
CA GLY A 321 17.63 14.63 5.46
C GLY A 321 16.67 15.58 6.17
N SER A 322 15.57 15.11 6.77
CA SER A 322 14.61 15.98 7.45
C SER A 322 14.54 15.78 8.97
N ASP A 323 13.77 14.81 9.45
CA ASP A 323 13.35 14.79 10.86
C ASP A 323 14.34 14.15 11.82
N SER A 324 15.01 13.09 11.40
CA SER A 324 15.93 12.31 12.25
C SER A 324 17.41 12.56 11.98
N GLY A 325 17.73 13.59 11.20
CA GLY A 325 19.12 13.98 10.91
C GLY A 325 19.65 13.42 9.58
N ASP A 326 20.97 13.22 9.52
CA ASP A 326 21.70 12.89 8.29
C ASP A 326 21.53 11.42 7.85
N GLN A 327 20.33 11.01 7.42
CA GLN A 327 20.19 9.71 6.78
C GLN A 327 21.00 9.70 5.46
N ALA A 328 21.71 8.61 5.25
CA ALA A 328 22.42 8.39 4.00
C ALA A 328 21.41 8.08 2.87
N LEU A 329 21.78 8.45 1.64
CA LEU A 329 21.02 8.03 0.46
C LEU A 329 20.91 6.52 0.39
N LEU A 330 19.75 6.03 -0.04
CA LEU A 330 19.48 4.61 -0.21
C LEU A 330 20.38 4.00 -1.28
N THR A 331 20.91 2.83 -0.99
CA THR A 331 21.77 2.07 -1.91
C THR A 331 21.03 0.94 -2.63
N ALA A 332 19.77 0.72 -2.29
CA ALA A 332 18.92 -0.29 -2.91
C ALA A 332 18.83 -0.07 -4.43
N THR A 333 18.78 -1.18 -5.18
CA THR A 333 18.55 -1.14 -6.63
C THR A 333 17.13 -0.67 -6.91
N THR A 334 16.98 0.39 -7.70
CA THR A 334 15.67 0.89 -8.13
C THR A 334 15.15 0.10 -9.32
N ILE A 335 13.83 0.15 -9.55
CA ILE A 335 13.24 -0.43 -10.76
C ILE A 335 13.82 0.22 -12.02
N PHE A 336 14.10 1.53 -12.00
CA PHE A 336 14.67 2.25 -13.13
C PHE A 336 16.09 1.79 -13.46
N GLN A 337 16.93 1.59 -12.44
CA GLN A 337 18.26 1.01 -12.61
C GLN A 337 18.19 -0.39 -13.23
N LYS A 338 17.22 -1.19 -12.83
CA LYS A 338 17.01 -2.54 -13.33
C LYS A 338 16.52 -2.54 -14.78
N LEU A 339 15.59 -1.63 -15.12
CA LEU A 339 15.13 -1.42 -16.50
C LEU A 339 16.28 -0.98 -17.40
N GLU A 340 17.09 -0.02 -16.95
CA GLU A 340 18.28 0.44 -17.69
C GLU A 340 19.24 -0.71 -17.98
N THR A 341 19.57 -1.51 -16.95
CA THR A 341 20.45 -2.67 -17.12
C THR A 341 19.90 -3.71 -18.12
N ALA A 342 18.58 -3.81 -18.21
CA ALA A 342 17.90 -4.72 -19.14
C ALA A 342 17.68 -4.10 -20.54
N GLY A 343 18.08 -2.86 -20.77
CA GLY A 343 17.85 -2.14 -22.04
C GLY A 343 16.38 -1.82 -22.31
N ILE A 344 15.57 -1.69 -21.26
CA ILE A 344 14.14 -1.36 -21.35
C ILE A 344 13.98 0.14 -21.14
N SER A 345 13.30 0.81 -22.07
CA SER A 345 13.12 2.27 -22.01
C SER A 345 12.25 2.68 -20.81
N TRP A 346 12.66 3.76 -20.16
CA TRP A 346 11.95 4.33 -19.02
C TRP A 346 12.04 5.84 -18.98
N LYS A 347 11.08 6.51 -18.33
CA LYS A 347 11.09 7.96 -18.07
C LYS A 347 10.43 8.30 -16.74
N ILE A 348 10.88 9.41 -16.17
CA ILE A 348 10.30 10.10 -15.03
C ILE A 348 9.74 11.43 -15.55
N TYR A 349 8.43 11.65 -15.40
CA TYR A 349 7.78 12.90 -15.81
C TYR A 349 7.47 13.73 -14.57
N VAL A 350 7.87 15.00 -14.58
CA VAL A 350 7.79 15.91 -13.44
C VAL A 350 7.01 17.17 -13.81
N ASN A 351 6.09 17.57 -12.94
CA ASN A 351 5.43 18.88 -13.06
C ASN A 351 6.34 19.96 -12.47
N THR A 352 6.61 21.01 -13.24
CA THR A 352 7.49 22.11 -12.83
C THR A 352 6.75 23.39 -12.44
N SER A 353 5.42 23.39 -12.47
CA SER A 353 4.63 24.56 -12.10
C SER A 353 4.88 24.95 -10.65
N ASN A 354 5.06 26.24 -10.40
CA ASN A 354 5.35 26.81 -9.08
C ASN A 354 6.66 26.34 -8.43
N THR A 355 7.59 25.81 -9.23
CA THR A 355 8.91 25.36 -8.74
C THR A 355 10.03 26.27 -9.25
N ALA A 356 11.21 26.17 -8.65
CA ALA A 356 12.43 26.79 -9.16
C ALA A 356 12.82 26.29 -10.57
N CYS A 357 12.34 25.07 -10.94
CA CYS A 357 12.61 24.46 -12.25
C CYS A 357 11.69 24.97 -13.37
N SER A 358 10.69 25.80 -13.08
CA SER A 358 9.70 26.24 -14.05
C SER A 358 10.30 27.03 -15.23
N SER A 359 11.30 27.86 -14.96
CA SER A 359 11.98 28.68 -15.97
C SER A 359 13.16 27.99 -16.66
N ASN A 360 13.75 26.98 -16.00
CA ASN A 360 14.91 26.24 -16.52
C ASN A 360 14.89 24.78 -16.03
N PRO A 361 14.13 23.90 -16.66
CA PRO A 361 13.95 22.51 -16.23
C PRO A 361 15.15 21.63 -16.61
N THR A 362 16.33 21.90 -16.03
CA THR A 362 17.48 21.01 -16.22
C THR A 362 17.25 19.67 -15.54
N PRO A 363 17.85 18.55 -16.02
CA PRO A 363 17.73 17.25 -15.40
C PRO A 363 18.10 17.24 -13.91
N SER A 364 19.09 18.01 -13.50
CA SER A 364 19.47 18.14 -12.07
C SER A 364 18.39 18.86 -11.26
N CYS A 365 17.75 19.87 -11.82
CA CYS A 365 16.62 20.53 -11.17
C CYS A 365 15.40 19.59 -11.09
N LEU A 366 15.08 18.86 -12.17
CA LEU A 366 13.96 17.93 -12.18
C LEU A 366 14.14 16.79 -11.19
N LEU A 367 15.38 16.35 -10.94
CA LEU A 367 15.67 15.32 -9.95
C LEU A 367 15.20 15.74 -8.54
N THR A 368 15.32 17.01 -8.16
CA THR A 368 14.88 17.50 -6.85
C THR A 368 13.35 17.46 -6.65
N LEU A 369 12.61 17.20 -7.73
CA LEU A 369 11.15 17.06 -7.72
C LEU A 369 10.70 15.59 -7.89
N SER A 370 11.62 14.65 -7.74
CA SER A 370 11.35 13.21 -7.88
C SER A 370 11.89 12.44 -6.69
N TYR A 371 11.10 11.50 -6.18
CA TYR A 371 11.52 10.65 -5.05
C TYR A 371 12.68 9.71 -5.39
N VAL A 372 13.04 9.55 -6.66
CA VAL A 372 14.24 8.83 -7.04
C VAL A 372 15.53 9.50 -6.54
N GLN A 373 15.47 10.77 -6.14
CA GLN A 373 16.58 11.48 -5.47
C GLN A 373 16.99 10.85 -4.13
N ASN A 374 16.10 10.08 -3.49
CA ASN A 374 16.41 9.37 -2.25
C ASN A 374 17.47 8.27 -2.46
N PHE A 375 17.70 7.86 -3.70
CA PHE A 375 18.61 6.76 -4.05
C PHE A 375 19.93 7.27 -4.62
N GLN A 376 21.03 6.68 -4.14
CA GLN A 376 22.37 7.02 -4.63
C GLN A 376 22.47 6.91 -6.17
N TRP A 377 21.89 5.86 -6.75
CA TRP A 377 21.84 5.70 -8.20
C TRP A 377 21.08 6.82 -8.90
N GLY A 378 20.01 7.33 -8.30
CA GLY A 378 19.18 8.42 -8.84
C GLY A 378 20.00 9.66 -9.18
N HIS A 379 21.04 9.96 -8.38
CA HIS A 379 21.93 11.09 -8.62
C HIS A 379 22.82 10.93 -9.87
N SER A 380 22.90 9.74 -10.46
CA SER A 380 23.54 9.55 -11.76
C SER A 380 22.66 9.95 -12.96
N ILE A 381 21.34 10.05 -12.77
CA ILE A 381 20.37 10.31 -13.86
C ILE A 381 20.70 11.61 -14.61
N PRO A 382 20.91 12.77 -13.94
CA PRO A 382 21.13 14.02 -14.65
C PRO A 382 22.35 14.03 -15.57
N THR A 383 23.36 13.24 -15.26
CA THR A 383 24.63 13.20 -16.01
C THR A 383 24.69 12.05 -17.01
N THR A 384 24.13 10.90 -16.65
CA THR A 384 24.25 9.67 -17.46
C THR A 384 23.02 9.43 -18.33
N TYR A 385 21.82 9.78 -17.84
CA TYR A 385 20.55 9.54 -18.49
C TYR A 385 19.66 10.80 -18.55
N PRO A 386 20.19 11.96 -18.96
CA PRO A 386 19.49 13.26 -18.85
C PRO A 386 18.14 13.30 -19.59
N GLN A 387 17.95 12.46 -20.62
CA GLN A 387 16.70 12.35 -21.39
C GLN A 387 15.61 11.53 -20.68
N ASN A 388 15.95 10.82 -19.61
CA ASN A 388 15.03 9.93 -18.91
C ASN A 388 14.27 10.63 -17.76
N ILE A 389 14.65 11.85 -17.40
CA ILE A 389 13.89 12.71 -16.51
C ILE A 389 13.49 13.99 -17.26
N THR A 390 12.19 14.31 -17.29
CA THR A 390 11.68 15.36 -18.16
C THR A 390 10.37 15.95 -17.63
N THR A 391 9.87 16.99 -18.29
CA THR A 391 8.66 17.72 -17.86
C THR A 391 7.37 17.07 -18.37
N MET A 392 6.23 17.49 -17.79
CA MET A 392 4.89 17.07 -18.25
C MET A 392 4.59 17.48 -19.69
N THR A 393 5.21 18.54 -20.23
CA THR A 393 5.09 18.89 -21.64
C THR A 393 5.58 17.75 -22.55
N GLN A 394 6.65 17.07 -22.14
CA GLN A 394 7.15 15.91 -22.86
C GLN A 394 6.21 14.71 -22.74
N TYR A 395 5.56 14.50 -21.57
CA TYR A 395 4.55 13.46 -21.44
C TYR A 395 3.44 13.59 -22.49
N PHE A 396 2.84 14.78 -22.60
CA PHE A 396 1.79 15.02 -23.60
C PHE A 396 2.30 14.85 -25.05
N THR A 397 3.55 15.21 -25.30
CA THR A 397 4.20 15.01 -26.60
C THR A 397 4.39 13.53 -26.90
N ASP A 398 4.92 12.77 -25.95
CA ASP A 398 5.17 11.32 -26.09
C ASP A 398 3.86 10.54 -26.27
N VAL A 399 2.84 10.87 -25.49
CA VAL A 399 1.50 10.29 -25.62
C VAL A 399 0.92 10.53 -27.01
N LYS A 400 0.95 11.78 -27.46
CA LYS A 400 0.40 12.18 -28.77
C LYS A 400 1.12 11.50 -29.94
N ASN A 401 2.44 11.39 -29.85
CA ASN A 401 3.28 10.90 -30.95
C ASN A 401 3.50 9.37 -30.91
N GLY A 402 3.03 8.67 -29.86
CA GLY A 402 3.28 7.23 -29.69
C GLY A 402 4.74 6.93 -29.33
N THR A 403 5.41 7.82 -28.62
CA THR A 403 6.82 7.71 -28.19
C THR A 403 6.99 7.53 -26.69
N LEU A 404 5.93 7.08 -25.99
CA LEU A 404 6.02 6.72 -24.57
C LEU A 404 7.11 5.65 -24.36
N PRO A 405 7.84 5.69 -23.24
CA PRO A 405 8.75 4.60 -22.88
C PRO A 405 7.96 3.33 -22.47
N ALA A 406 8.67 2.24 -22.33
CA ALA A 406 8.08 0.99 -21.85
C ALA A 406 7.57 1.10 -20.41
N VAL A 407 8.26 1.87 -19.55
CA VAL A 407 7.84 2.16 -18.17
C VAL A 407 7.97 3.64 -17.88
N ALA A 408 6.96 4.23 -17.29
CA ALA A 408 6.99 5.63 -16.86
C ALA A 408 6.41 5.79 -15.45
N ILE A 409 7.03 6.66 -14.66
CA ILE A 409 6.41 7.25 -13.48
C ILE A 409 6.04 8.70 -13.76
N ILE A 410 4.89 9.13 -13.25
CA ILE A 410 4.53 10.54 -13.17
C ILE A 410 4.59 10.92 -11.69
N GLU A 411 5.47 11.87 -11.38
CA GLU A 411 5.57 12.40 -10.02
C GLU A 411 4.38 13.30 -9.67
N PRO A 412 3.96 13.38 -8.41
CA PRO A 412 2.87 14.26 -8.00
C PRO A 412 3.24 15.73 -8.25
N ALA A 413 2.23 16.55 -8.51
CA ALA A 413 2.42 17.96 -8.81
C ALA A 413 2.32 18.84 -7.54
N SER A 414 3.09 18.48 -6.49
CA SER A 414 2.95 19.03 -5.13
C SER A 414 3.13 20.53 -5.07
N ALA A 415 4.18 21.07 -5.69
CA ALA A 415 4.41 22.53 -5.72
C ALA A 415 3.31 23.32 -6.47
N ALA A 416 2.51 22.63 -7.28
CA ALA A 416 1.36 23.22 -7.96
C ALA A 416 0.06 23.08 -7.17
N GLY A 417 0.06 22.38 -6.04
CA GLY A 417 -1.12 22.03 -5.25
C GLY A 417 -2.10 21.12 -6.00
N LEU A 418 -1.58 20.22 -6.85
CA LEU A 418 -2.36 19.31 -7.69
C LEU A 418 -2.14 17.84 -7.34
N ASP A 419 -1.51 17.57 -6.23
CA ASP A 419 -1.18 16.25 -5.69
C ASP A 419 -2.26 15.67 -4.77
N GLU A 420 -3.26 16.46 -4.42
CA GLU A 420 -4.37 16.13 -3.53
C GLU A 420 -3.98 15.98 -2.05
N HIS A 421 -2.76 16.36 -1.67
CA HIS A 421 -2.30 16.39 -0.29
C HIS A 421 -3.21 17.23 0.63
N GLY A 422 -3.19 17.00 1.94
CA GLY A 422 -3.80 17.92 2.90
C GLY A 422 -3.05 19.27 2.93
N SER A 423 -3.73 20.32 3.33
CA SER A 423 -3.15 21.67 3.43
C SER A 423 -2.47 21.85 4.79
N ASP A 424 -1.20 22.25 4.80
CA ASP A 424 -0.50 22.48 6.08
C ASP A 424 -0.95 23.74 6.80
N PHE A 425 -1.43 24.78 6.07
CA PHE A 425 -1.96 26.01 6.64
C PHE A 425 -2.87 26.75 5.63
N ASP A 426 -3.70 27.64 6.13
CA ASP A 426 -4.66 28.45 5.35
C ASP A 426 -4.09 29.21 4.14
N GLN A 427 -2.78 29.36 4.04
CA GLN A 427 -2.17 30.19 2.99
C GLN A 427 -2.26 29.58 1.58
N TYR A 428 -2.33 28.24 1.47
CA TYR A 428 -2.41 27.55 0.18
C TYR A 428 -3.25 26.28 0.31
N PRO A 429 -4.57 26.39 0.41
CA PRO A 429 -5.42 25.23 0.53
C PRO A 429 -5.36 24.39 -0.74
N ILE A 430 -5.00 23.11 -0.61
CA ILE A 430 -4.95 22.16 -1.71
C ILE A 430 -6.35 21.60 -1.95
N ASN A 431 -6.90 21.91 -3.13
CA ASN A 431 -8.24 21.48 -3.52
C ASN A 431 -8.17 20.15 -4.28
N ILE A 432 -8.76 19.09 -3.71
CA ILE A 432 -8.74 17.74 -4.29
C ILE A 432 -9.37 17.69 -5.70
N GLN A 433 -10.37 18.53 -5.99
CA GLN A 433 -10.99 18.58 -7.30
C GLN A 433 -10.03 19.11 -8.38
N LEU A 434 -9.11 20.00 -8.02
CA LEU A 434 -8.09 20.49 -8.95
C LEU A 434 -7.05 19.40 -9.23
N GLY A 435 -6.66 18.63 -8.22
CA GLY A 435 -5.78 17.46 -8.37
C GLY A 435 -6.44 16.39 -9.23
N ALA A 436 -7.67 16.00 -8.92
CA ALA A 436 -8.43 15.05 -9.72
C ALA A 436 -8.63 15.51 -11.18
N ASN A 437 -8.81 16.81 -11.42
CA ASN A 437 -8.91 17.36 -12.77
C ASN A 437 -7.55 17.33 -13.52
N TYR A 438 -6.45 17.55 -12.79
CA TYR A 438 -5.11 17.38 -13.35
C TYR A 438 -4.89 15.92 -13.80
N VAL A 439 -5.15 14.95 -12.91
CA VAL A 439 -5.07 13.52 -13.25
C VAL A 439 -5.99 13.15 -14.41
N ALA A 440 -7.22 13.70 -14.43
CA ALA A 440 -8.15 13.50 -15.54
C ALA A 440 -7.55 13.98 -16.88
N SER A 441 -6.81 15.08 -16.89
CA SER A 441 -6.13 15.58 -18.09
C SER A 441 -5.09 14.60 -18.63
N LEU A 442 -4.32 13.95 -17.75
CA LEU A 442 -3.28 12.98 -18.10
C LEU A 442 -3.91 11.71 -18.70
N ILE A 443 -4.90 11.16 -18.00
CA ILE A 443 -5.59 9.94 -18.42
C ILE A 443 -6.35 10.16 -19.73
N ASN A 444 -7.05 11.28 -19.87
CA ASN A 444 -7.78 11.63 -21.08
C ASN A 444 -6.83 11.80 -22.28
N ALA A 445 -5.67 12.41 -22.08
CA ALA A 445 -4.66 12.52 -23.12
C ALA A 445 -4.22 11.14 -23.61
N LEU A 446 -3.95 10.20 -22.68
CA LEU A 446 -3.58 8.83 -23.03
C LEU A 446 -4.73 8.10 -23.75
N MET A 447 -5.94 8.12 -23.22
CA MET A 447 -7.10 7.42 -23.79
C MET A 447 -7.43 7.90 -25.22
N ASN A 448 -7.16 9.17 -25.54
CA ASN A 448 -7.43 9.75 -26.86
C ASN A 448 -6.20 9.73 -27.79
N SER A 449 -5.18 8.95 -27.48
CA SER A 449 -3.93 8.91 -28.23
C SER A 449 -3.70 7.60 -28.99
N VAL A 450 -2.68 7.62 -29.85
CA VAL A 450 -2.21 6.40 -30.55
C VAL A 450 -1.54 5.41 -29.58
N SER A 451 -1.09 5.85 -28.43
CA SER A 451 -0.48 5.01 -27.39
C SER A 451 -1.51 4.22 -26.57
N TRP A 452 -2.80 4.58 -26.65
CA TRP A 452 -3.84 3.92 -25.84
C TRP A 452 -3.89 2.42 -26.03
N LYS A 453 -3.83 1.96 -27.27
CA LYS A 453 -4.08 0.55 -27.68
C LYS A 453 -3.26 -0.50 -26.93
N ASP A 454 -2.11 -0.12 -26.37
CA ASP A 454 -1.14 -1.03 -25.73
C ASP A 454 -0.52 -0.44 -24.46
N SER A 455 -1.27 0.46 -23.80
CA SER A 455 -0.87 1.10 -22.55
C SER A 455 -1.68 0.59 -21.35
N ALA A 456 -1.07 0.65 -20.17
CA ALA A 456 -1.75 0.62 -18.88
C ALA A 456 -1.35 1.85 -18.08
N PHE A 457 -2.34 2.52 -17.48
CA PHE A 457 -2.16 3.58 -16.50
C PHE A 457 -2.64 3.08 -15.15
N ILE A 458 -1.77 3.12 -14.13
CA ILE A 458 -2.06 2.72 -12.76
C ILE A 458 -2.04 3.97 -11.91
N LEU A 459 -3.21 4.40 -11.45
CA LEU A 459 -3.38 5.51 -10.52
C LEU A 459 -3.57 4.97 -9.12
N THR A 460 -2.79 5.46 -8.19
CA THR A 460 -2.91 5.15 -6.76
C THR A 460 -2.51 6.35 -5.91
N PHE A 461 -2.40 6.14 -4.61
CA PHE A 461 -1.89 7.09 -3.62
C PHE A 461 -0.69 6.45 -2.90
N ASP A 462 0.15 7.24 -2.27
CA ASP A 462 1.36 6.75 -1.63
C ASP A 462 1.09 6.21 -0.21
N GLU A 463 0.25 6.91 0.55
CA GLU A 463 -0.21 6.51 1.86
C GLU A 463 -1.56 7.15 2.21
N SER A 464 -2.14 6.83 3.38
CA SER A 464 -3.53 7.17 3.74
C SER A 464 -3.74 8.61 4.23
N GLY A 465 -2.70 9.37 4.50
CA GLY A 465 -2.80 10.73 5.03
C GLY A 465 -3.18 10.82 6.50
N GLY A 466 -3.05 9.74 7.29
CA GLY A 466 -3.59 9.69 8.64
C GLY A 466 -5.13 9.68 8.68
N ILE A 467 -5.80 9.53 7.54
CA ILE A 467 -7.25 9.59 7.40
C ILE A 467 -7.87 8.20 7.57
N TYR A 468 -9.00 8.13 8.25
CA TYR A 468 -9.68 6.91 8.64
C TYR A 468 -9.89 5.90 7.51
N ASP A 469 -9.59 4.66 7.81
CA ASP A 469 -9.96 3.48 7.04
C ASP A 469 -10.44 2.37 7.99
N HIS A 470 -11.55 1.70 7.67
CA HIS A 470 -12.12 0.68 8.56
C HIS A 470 -11.48 -0.69 8.42
N VAL A 471 -10.58 -0.88 7.45
CA VAL A 471 -9.87 -2.16 7.27
C VAL A 471 -8.42 -2.00 7.73
N PRO A 472 -7.97 -2.82 8.68
CA PRO A 472 -6.63 -2.69 9.23
C PRO A 472 -5.55 -3.11 8.21
N PRO A 473 -4.32 -2.59 8.37
CA PRO A 473 -3.13 -3.10 7.72
C PRO A 473 -3.02 -4.62 7.80
N GLN A 474 -2.46 -5.24 6.76
CA GLN A 474 -2.43 -6.69 6.58
C GLN A 474 -1.01 -7.24 6.77
N PRO A 475 -0.86 -8.50 7.22
CA PRO A 475 0.44 -9.14 7.25
C PRO A 475 1.13 -9.13 5.89
N ALA A 476 2.42 -8.82 5.88
CA ALA A 476 3.23 -8.68 4.69
C ALA A 476 4.64 -9.27 4.90
N VAL A 477 5.41 -9.41 3.84
CA VAL A 477 6.79 -9.91 3.92
C VAL A 477 7.73 -8.74 4.11
N SER A 478 8.61 -8.79 5.11
CA SER A 478 9.69 -7.80 5.24
C SER A 478 10.58 -7.86 4.00
N PRO A 479 10.94 -6.70 3.39
CA PRO A 479 11.64 -6.65 2.12
C PRO A 479 13.05 -7.27 2.18
N ASP A 480 13.79 -6.94 3.22
CA ASP A 480 15.23 -7.19 3.37
C ASP A 480 15.60 -7.67 4.79
N GLY A 481 14.65 -7.63 5.74
CA GLY A 481 14.87 -7.96 7.14
C GLY A 481 15.52 -6.84 7.96
N ILE A 482 15.70 -5.66 7.36
CA ILE A 482 16.20 -4.48 8.08
C ILE A 482 15.03 -3.91 8.90
N LYS A 483 15.28 -3.66 10.18
CA LYS A 483 14.31 -3.03 11.09
C LYS A 483 14.38 -1.50 10.94
N PRO A 484 13.40 -0.75 11.50
CA PRO A 484 13.48 0.70 11.58
C PRO A 484 14.84 1.15 12.16
N GLN A 485 15.52 2.08 11.45
CA GLN A 485 16.89 2.50 11.77
C GLN A 485 16.97 3.96 12.24
N ASP A 486 15.98 4.77 11.91
CA ASP A 486 15.95 6.22 12.12
C ASP A 486 14.90 6.67 13.13
N LEU A 487 14.42 5.75 13.98
CA LEU A 487 13.49 6.09 15.06
C LEU A 487 14.15 7.10 16.03
N MET A 488 13.39 8.14 16.37
CA MET A 488 13.79 9.14 17.35
C MET A 488 13.57 8.62 18.78
N THR A 489 14.19 9.27 19.74
CA THR A 489 14.00 8.94 21.16
C THR A 489 12.51 9.07 21.53
N ASN A 490 11.95 8.05 22.13
CA ASN A 490 10.55 7.88 22.52
C ASN A 490 9.58 7.52 21.38
N ASP A 491 10.04 7.33 20.15
CA ASP A 491 9.18 6.75 19.13
C ASP A 491 8.69 5.35 19.52
N ILE A 492 7.53 5.02 19.02
CA ILE A 492 6.98 3.67 19.12
C ILE A 492 7.98 2.71 18.46
N CYS A 493 8.22 1.55 19.09
CA CYS A 493 9.20 0.54 18.68
C CYS A 493 10.68 0.84 19.02
N THR A 494 11.02 1.91 19.70
CA THR A 494 12.42 2.14 20.17
C THR A 494 12.81 1.24 21.32
N THR A 495 11.96 1.07 22.31
CA THR A 495 12.23 0.30 23.56
C THR A 495 11.38 -0.95 23.69
N THR A 496 10.19 -0.95 23.11
CA THR A 496 9.25 -2.07 23.12
C THR A 496 9.10 -2.58 21.68
N THR A 497 9.10 -3.88 21.49
CA THR A 497 8.89 -4.52 20.21
C THR A 497 7.47 -5.07 20.10
N GLY A 498 6.92 -5.07 18.90
CA GLY A 498 5.61 -5.63 18.60
C GLY A 498 5.57 -6.12 17.14
N PRO A 499 4.48 -6.78 16.73
CA PRO A 499 4.37 -7.30 15.36
C PRO A 499 4.36 -6.22 14.29
N THR A 500 4.07 -4.98 14.65
CA THR A 500 4.07 -3.82 13.73
C THR A 500 5.42 -3.14 13.58
N CYS A 501 6.44 -3.56 14.35
CA CYS A 501 7.74 -2.87 14.47
C CYS A 501 8.82 -3.34 13.48
N ASP A 502 8.50 -4.08 12.42
CA ASP A 502 9.52 -4.74 11.59
C ASP A 502 9.17 -4.85 10.09
N PHE A 503 8.28 -3.98 9.62
CA PHE A 503 7.80 -3.98 8.22
C PHE A 503 7.13 -5.29 7.77
N THR A 504 6.61 -6.10 8.71
CA THR A 504 5.84 -7.32 8.40
C THR A 504 4.34 -7.08 8.30
N TYR A 505 3.94 -5.83 8.28
CA TYR A 505 2.58 -5.36 7.96
C TYR A 505 2.63 -4.35 6.82
N THR A 506 1.52 -4.23 6.10
CA THR A 506 1.26 -3.11 5.19
C THR A 506 0.96 -1.84 5.99
N GLY A 507 0.88 -0.70 5.35
CA GLY A 507 0.14 0.45 5.88
C GLY A 507 -1.37 0.31 5.59
N PHE A 508 -2.12 1.42 5.63
CA PHE A 508 -3.56 1.44 5.43
C PHE A 508 -3.95 1.34 3.95
N ARG A 509 -5.26 1.11 3.68
CA ARG A 509 -5.75 0.98 2.31
C ARG A 509 -5.71 2.30 1.54
N LEU A 510 -5.49 2.18 0.25
CA LEU A 510 -5.37 3.27 -0.70
C LEU A 510 -6.35 3.11 -1.87
N PRO A 511 -6.81 4.21 -2.49
CA PRO A 511 -7.49 4.15 -3.76
C PRO A 511 -6.57 3.59 -4.86
N LEU A 512 -7.14 2.75 -5.72
CA LEU A 512 -6.49 2.22 -6.92
C LEU A 512 -7.44 2.29 -8.10
N ILE A 513 -6.95 2.77 -9.25
CA ILE A 513 -7.63 2.66 -10.54
C ILE A 513 -6.65 2.12 -11.58
N VAL A 514 -6.99 0.98 -12.19
CA VAL A 514 -6.19 0.33 -13.24
C VAL A 514 -6.88 0.55 -14.58
N ILE A 515 -6.26 1.30 -15.48
CA ILE A 515 -6.85 1.82 -16.70
C ILE A 515 -6.07 1.29 -17.91
N SER A 516 -6.72 0.54 -18.81
CA SER A 516 -6.11 -0.02 -20.01
C SER A 516 -7.19 -0.47 -20.98
N PRO A 517 -6.93 -0.60 -22.29
CA PRO A 517 -7.81 -1.30 -23.20
C PRO A 517 -8.16 -2.71 -22.77
N TYR A 518 -7.25 -3.35 -22.03
CA TYR A 518 -7.36 -4.75 -21.58
C TYR A 518 -7.90 -4.90 -20.15
N THR A 519 -8.16 -3.81 -19.43
CA THR A 519 -8.75 -3.89 -18.08
C THR A 519 -10.13 -4.53 -18.14
N ARG A 520 -10.40 -5.44 -17.20
CA ARG A 520 -11.72 -6.05 -17.02
C ARG A 520 -12.74 -4.97 -16.67
N PRO A 521 -13.86 -4.87 -17.41
CA PRO A 521 -14.89 -3.91 -17.10
C PRO A 521 -15.48 -4.12 -15.70
N HIS A 522 -15.62 -3.04 -14.96
CA HIS A 522 -16.27 -3.03 -13.66
C HIS A 522 -15.76 -4.14 -12.73
N TYR A 523 -14.43 -4.26 -12.63
CA TYR A 523 -13.78 -5.30 -11.85
C TYR A 523 -13.30 -4.77 -10.50
N VAL A 524 -13.54 -5.53 -9.45
CA VAL A 524 -13.00 -5.29 -8.11
C VAL A 524 -12.07 -6.43 -7.73
N SER A 525 -10.84 -6.10 -7.36
CA SER A 525 -9.92 -7.06 -6.73
C SER A 525 -10.11 -7.04 -5.22
N HIS A 526 -10.20 -8.24 -4.64
CA HIS A 526 -10.19 -8.48 -3.19
C HIS A 526 -8.88 -9.11 -2.72
N THR A 527 -7.87 -9.11 -3.58
CA THR A 527 -6.55 -9.68 -3.28
C THR A 527 -5.71 -8.64 -2.55
N VAL A 528 -5.17 -9.02 -1.39
CA VAL A 528 -4.25 -8.16 -0.64
C VAL A 528 -2.99 -7.93 -1.46
N MET A 529 -2.73 -6.68 -1.77
CA MET A 529 -1.55 -6.17 -2.48
C MET A 529 -1.14 -4.83 -1.89
N ASP A 530 0.12 -4.46 -2.07
CA ASP A 530 0.60 -3.10 -1.79
C ASP A 530 1.28 -2.49 -3.03
N LEU A 531 1.82 -1.27 -2.90
CA LEU A 531 2.42 -0.54 -4.02
C LEU A 531 3.52 -1.35 -4.73
N THR A 532 4.19 -2.28 -4.05
CA THR A 532 5.24 -3.11 -4.66
C THR A 532 4.69 -4.14 -5.67
N ALA A 533 3.36 -4.34 -5.71
CA ALA A 533 2.73 -5.13 -6.76
C ALA A 533 2.85 -4.48 -8.15
N ILE A 534 3.01 -3.14 -8.22
CA ILE A 534 3.32 -2.44 -9.46
C ILE A 534 4.69 -2.87 -9.98
N LEU A 535 5.69 -2.95 -9.08
CA LEU A 535 7.03 -3.42 -9.43
C LEU A 535 6.98 -4.86 -9.92
N ARG A 536 6.26 -5.73 -9.18
CA ARG A 536 6.04 -7.13 -9.57
C ARG A 536 5.36 -7.27 -10.94
N PHE A 537 4.45 -6.37 -11.27
CA PHE A 537 3.78 -6.33 -12.58
C PHE A 537 4.75 -5.95 -13.70
N ILE A 538 5.57 -4.94 -13.50
CA ILE A 538 6.63 -4.50 -14.42
C ILE A 538 7.64 -5.64 -14.62
N GLU A 539 8.13 -6.24 -13.55
CA GLU A 539 9.05 -7.37 -13.59
C GLU A 539 8.48 -8.56 -14.37
N GLY A 540 7.23 -8.91 -14.10
CA GLY A 540 6.53 -9.97 -14.81
C GLY A 540 6.36 -9.69 -16.30
N ARG A 541 6.12 -8.42 -16.68
CA ARG A 541 6.01 -7.99 -18.08
C ARG A 541 7.33 -8.12 -18.84
N PHE A 542 8.43 -7.76 -18.23
CA PHE A 542 9.73 -7.69 -18.88
C PHE A 542 10.67 -8.86 -18.54
N GLY A 543 10.22 -9.81 -17.69
CA GLY A 543 11.00 -11.00 -17.32
C GLY A 543 12.17 -10.66 -16.38
N LEU A 544 12.02 -9.61 -15.55
CA LEU A 544 13.01 -9.22 -14.58
C LEU A 544 12.85 -10.03 -13.28
N THR A 545 13.95 -10.21 -12.56
CA THR A 545 13.90 -10.78 -11.20
C THR A 545 13.32 -9.76 -10.22
N PRO A 546 12.70 -10.16 -9.12
CA PRO A 546 12.27 -9.23 -8.08
C PRO A 546 13.42 -8.40 -7.49
N LEU A 547 13.10 -7.21 -6.97
CA LEU A 547 14.04 -6.32 -6.29
C LEU A 547 14.33 -6.80 -4.88
N THR A 548 13.28 -7.22 -4.16
CA THR A 548 13.35 -7.66 -2.76
C THR A 548 12.45 -8.86 -2.52
N LYS A 549 12.34 -9.31 -1.27
CA LYS A 549 11.38 -10.33 -0.87
C LYS A 549 9.93 -9.78 -0.87
N ARG A 550 9.75 -8.47 -0.69
CA ARG A 550 8.43 -7.83 -0.61
C ARG A 550 7.68 -7.90 -1.94
N ASP A 551 8.28 -7.41 -3.01
CA ASP A 551 7.71 -7.46 -4.36
C ASP A 551 7.65 -8.89 -4.91
N ALA A 552 8.64 -9.74 -4.57
CA ALA A 552 8.61 -11.17 -4.91
C ALA A 552 7.38 -11.90 -4.33
N ALA A 553 6.92 -11.49 -3.14
CA ALA A 553 5.76 -12.07 -2.46
C ALA A 553 4.42 -11.53 -2.97
N GLN A 554 4.41 -10.43 -3.71
CA GLN A 554 3.18 -9.82 -4.22
C GLN A 554 2.43 -10.73 -5.18
N LYS A 555 1.12 -10.65 -5.11
CA LYS A 555 0.23 -11.27 -6.11
C LYS A 555 0.35 -10.51 -7.43
N SER A 556 0.05 -11.20 -8.51
CA SER A 556 0.15 -10.56 -9.83
C SER A 556 -1.04 -9.65 -10.11
N MET A 557 -0.76 -8.41 -10.50
CA MET A 557 -1.78 -7.48 -11.01
C MET A 557 -2.45 -7.95 -12.33
N ASN A 558 -2.05 -9.08 -12.90
CA ASN A 558 -2.69 -9.64 -14.09
C ASN A 558 -4.18 -9.92 -13.89
N GLU A 559 -4.65 -10.09 -12.67
CA GLU A 559 -6.07 -10.30 -12.38
C GLU A 559 -6.96 -9.12 -12.80
N PHE A 560 -6.43 -7.90 -12.85
CA PHE A 560 -7.15 -6.72 -13.31
C PHE A 560 -7.43 -6.73 -14.82
N PHE A 561 -6.76 -7.61 -15.58
CA PHE A 561 -6.78 -7.58 -17.03
C PHE A 561 -7.43 -8.82 -17.65
N ASN A 562 -7.96 -8.64 -18.85
CA ASN A 562 -8.32 -9.71 -19.77
C ASN A 562 -7.56 -9.49 -21.07
N PHE A 563 -6.36 -10.05 -21.16
CA PHE A 563 -5.50 -9.89 -22.33
C PHE A 563 -6.01 -10.62 -23.59
N ASN A 564 -7.05 -11.46 -23.46
CA ASN A 564 -7.71 -12.11 -24.60
C ASN A 564 -8.68 -11.22 -25.34
N SER A 565 -9.19 -10.18 -24.66
CA SER A 565 -10.24 -9.31 -25.18
C SER A 565 -10.05 -7.90 -24.64
N ALA A 566 -9.67 -6.99 -25.53
CA ALA A 566 -9.57 -5.59 -25.20
C ALA A 566 -10.97 -4.96 -25.18
N ALA A 567 -11.58 -4.90 -24.01
CA ALA A 567 -12.91 -4.33 -23.83
C ALA A 567 -12.97 -2.83 -24.14
N TRP A 568 -11.84 -2.13 -24.01
CA TRP A 568 -11.78 -0.67 -24.05
C TRP A 568 -10.86 -0.15 -25.16
N LEU A 569 -10.69 -0.85 -26.30
CA LEU A 569 -10.00 -0.27 -27.47
C LEU A 569 -10.57 1.07 -27.88
N LYS A 570 -11.92 1.21 -27.78
CA LYS A 570 -12.58 2.50 -27.75
C LYS A 570 -12.87 2.84 -26.29
N PRO A 571 -12.13 3.77 -25.69
CA PRO A 571 -12.32 4.10 -24.29
C PRO A 571 -13.69 4.71 -24.04
N PRO A 572 -14.25 4.58 -22.82
CA PRO A 572 -15.46 5.29 -22.44
C PRO A 572 -15.16 6.81 -22.39
N THR A 573 -16.21 7.62 -22.53
CA THR A 573 -16.09 9.07 -22.36
C THR A 573 -16.35 9.42 -20.91
N PRO A 574 -15.35 9.83 -20.11
CA PRO A 574 -15.58 10.18 -18.73
C PRO A 574 -16.25 11.55 -18.60
N PRO A 575 -16.94 11.80 -17.48
CA PRO A 575 -17.45 13.12 -17.17
C PRO A 575 -16.27 14.10 -16.94
N VAL A 576 -16.51 15.36 -17.20
CA VAL A 576 -15.56 16.43 -16.82
C VAL A 576 -15.51 16.52 -15.30
N GLN A 577 -14.32 16.47 -14.72
CA GLN A 577 -14.15 16.62 -13.26
C GLN A 577 -14.64 18.01 -12.82
N LYS A 578 -15.50 18.03 -11.81
CA LYS A 578 -15.91 19.27 -11.15
C LYS A 578 -14.71 19.94 -10.49
N THR A 579 -14.65 21.27 -10.51
CA THR A 579 -13.54 22.06 -9.93
C THR A 579 -14.04 23.27 -9.13
N SER A 580 -15.35 23.39 -8.95
CA SER A 580 -15.99 24.55 -8.31
C SER A 580 -16.45 24.30 -6.89
N GLY A 581 -16.05 23.18 -6.30
CA GLY A 581 -16.37 22.87 -4.90
C GLY A 581 -15.75 23.86 -3.93
N ALA A 582 -16.43 24.11 -2.82
CA ALA A 582 -15.95 25.01 -1.79
C ALA A 582 -14.63 24.47 -1.19
N CYS A 583 -13.70 25.38 -0.92
CA CYS A 583 -12.41 25.07 -0.31
C CYS A 583 -12.19 25.99 0.88
N TYR A 584 -12.28 25.45 2.07
CA TYR A 584 -12.06 26.18 3.33
C TYR A 584 -11.61 25.19 4.42
N LEU A 585 -10.76 25.66 5.32
CA LEU A 585 -10.18 24.84 6.39
C LEU A 585 -10.81 25.14 7.77
N ASN A 586 -11.45 26.30 7.92
CA ASN A 586 -11.94 26.80 9.20
C ASN A 586 -13.41 26.49 9.51
N LYS A 587 -14.03 25.59 8.73
CA LYS A 587 -15.40 25.14 8.97
C LYS A 587 -15.44 23.63 8.79
N LEU A 588 -15.84 22.95 9.83
CA LEU A 588 -16.20 21.54 9.78
C LEU A 588 -17.71 21.42 9.97
N PRO A 589 -18.34 20.34 9.47
CA PRO A 589 -19.79 20.21 9.47
C PRO A 589 -20.40 20.25 10.84
#